data_1e2077244b8d6b70f3cebcc841735e04
#
_entry.id   1e2077244b8d6b70f3cebcc841735e04
#
_cell.length_a   1.000
_cell.length_b   1.000
_cell.length_c   1.000
_cell.angle_alpha   90.00
_cell.angle_beta   90.00
_cell.angle_gamma   90.00
#
_symmetry.space_group_name_H-M   'P 1'
#
loop_
_entity.id
_entity.type
_entity.pdbx_description
1 polymer ?
#
loop_
_entity_poly.entity_id
_entity_poly.type
_entity_poly.pdbx_seq_one_letter_code
_entity_poly.pdbx_strand_id
1 'polypeptide(L)'
;MKIQGKEYRTIWFENNIVKIIDQTKLPHQFIIKDLKTVKDAINAIKIMEVRGAPLIGATAAYGLVLAIIENNDQSFLKKSADELISSRPTAINLKWAVDRMMNKLSGLNSDKILEIALNEAKEICDEDIKFCENIGLSGLKLSLIHI
;
A
#
# COMPACT_ATOMS: atom_id res chain seq x y z
N MET A 1 8.55 -12.49 -2.75
CA MET A 1 9.91 -12.36 -3.31
C MET A 1 10.90 -12.99 -2.35
N LYS A 2 11.85 -13.82 -2.84
CA LYS A 2 12.88 -14.45 -1.99
C LYS A 2 14.21 -13.71 -2.10
N ILE A 3 14.78 -13.31 -0.97
CA ILE A 3 16.10 -12.66 -0.90
C ILE A 3 16.88 -13.35 0.20
N GLN A 4 18.03 -13.93 -0.14
CA GLN A 4 18.88 -14.72 0.77
C GLN A 4 18.10 -15.81 1.54
N GLY A 5 17.17 -16.49 0.86
CA GLY A 5 16.34 -17.55 1.43
C GLY A 5 15.12 -17.09 2.23
N LYS A 6 14.99 -15.81 2.56
CA LYS A 6 13.85 -15.25 3.28
C LYS A 6 12.81 -14.66 2.31
N GLU A 7 11.53 -14.92 2.59
CA GLU A 7 10.43 -14.32 1.81
C GLU A 7 10.11 -12.92 2.30
N TYR A 8 9.94 -11.99 1.33
CA TYR A 8 9.54 -10.61 1.59
C TYR A 8 8.31 -10.24 0.77
N ARG A 9 7.44 -9.43 1.37
CA ARG A 9 6.47 -8.59 0.65
C ARG A 9 7.14 -7.27 0.29
N THR A 10 6.62 -6.57 -0.70
CA THR A 10 7.13 -5.24 -1.07
C THR A 10 6.70 -4.15 -0.09
N ILE A 11 5.63 -4.40 0.66
CA ILE A 11 5.10 -3.55 1.72
C ILE A 11 4.48 -4.43 2.81
N TRP A 12 4.68 -4.06 4.07
CA TRP A 12 4.04 -4.70 5.23
C TRP A 12 3.96 -3.75 6.42
N PHE A 13 3.10 -4.08 7.39
CA PHE A 13 2.93 -3.35 8.64
C PHE A 13 3.49 -4.16 9.80
N GLU A 14 4.32 -3.54 10.62
CA GLU A 14 4.96 -4.16 11.77
C GLU A 14 5.26 -3.10 12.84
N ASN A 15 4.87 -3.34 14.10
CA ASN A 15 5.15 -2.46 15.24
C ASN A 15 4.70 -1.00 15.01
N ASN A 16 3.50 -0.80 14.48
CA ASN A 16 2.94 0.52 14.13
C ASN A 16 3.75 1.29 13.06
N ILE A 17 4.55 0.61 12.29
CA ILE A 17 5.37 1.16 11.22
C ILE A 17 5.03 0.43 9.92
N VAL A 18 4.94 1.15 8.84
CA VAL A 18 4.85 0.58 7.50
C VAL A 18 6.27 0.43 6.94
N LYS A 19 6.61 -0.77 6.52
CA LYS A 19 7.91 -1.06 5.92
C LYS A 19 7.75 -1.29 4.43
N ILE A 20 8.63 -0.69 3.65
CA ILE A 20 8.69 -0.84 2.19
C ILE A 20 10.08 -1.30 1.76
N ILE A 21 10.15 -1.93 0.60
CA ILE A 21 11.42 -2.10 -0.10
C ILE A 21 11.64 -0.87 -0.97
N ASP A 22 12.74 -0.14 -0.75
CA ASP A 22 13.10 1.01 -1.58
C ASP A 22 13.50 0.53 -2.99
N GLN A 23 12.58 0.68 -3.94
CA GLN A 23 12.79 0.24 -5.32
C GLN A 23 13.73 1.15 -6.13
N THR A 24 14.08 2.33 -5.60
CA THR A 24 15.05 3.21 -6.26
C THR A 24 16.47 2.68 -6.16
N LYS A 25 16.72 1.79 -5.22
CA LYS A 25 18.04 1.19 -4.96
C LYS A 25 18.25 -0.15 -5.66
N LEU A 26 17.15 -0.78 -6.11
CA LEU A 26 17.23 -2.05 -6.82
C LEU A 26 17.78 -1.86 -8.25
N PRO A 27 18.52 -2.84 -8.80
CA PRO A 27 18.89 -4.13 -8.21
C PRO A 27 20.16 -4.10 -7.35
N HIS A 28 20.83 -2.95 -7.23
CA HIS A 28 22.17 -2.85 -6.66
C HIS A 28 22.20 -3.02 -5.14
N GLN A 29 21.14 -2.55 -4.45
CA GLN A 29 21.03 -2.62 -3.00
C GLN A 29 19.62 -3.02 -2.59
N PHE A 30 19.52 -3.91 -1.60
CA PHE A 30 18.25 -4.26 -0.96
C PHE A 30 18.12 -3.47 0.33
N ILE A 31 17.27 -2.44 0.32
CA ILE A 31 17.06 -1.55 1.46
C ILE A 31 15.58 -1.62 1.87
N ILE A 32 15.36 -1.89 3.16
CA ILE A 32 14.06 -1.76 3.79
C ILE A 32 13.98 -0.38 4.42
N LYS A 33 12.92 0.37 4.10
CA LYS A 33 12.66 1.70 4.63
C LYS A 33 11.42 1.70 5.51
N ASP A 34 11.51 2.38 6.64
CA ASP A 34 10.41 2.60 7.56
C ASP A 34 9.65 3.87 7.19
N LEU A 35 8.31 3.76 7.08
CA LEU A 35 7.39 4.88 6.95
C LEU A 35 6.63 4.98 8.27
N LYS A 36 6.78 6.10 8.98
CA LYS A 36 6.22 6.33 10.31
C LYS A 36 5.05 7.29 10.30
N THR A 37 4.96 8.11 9.26
CA THR A 37 3.96 9.17 9.10
C THR A 37 3.28 9.09 7.74
N VAL A 38 2.10 9.69 7.63
CA VAL A 38 1.43 9.83 6.32
C VAL A 38 2.31 10.59 5.33
N LYS A 39 3.10 11.55 5.80
CA LYS A 39 4.05 12.30 4.97
C LYS A 39 5.16 11.42 4.40
N ASP A 40 5.63 10.44 5.16
CA ASP A 40 6.61 9.47 4.66
C ASP A 40 6.00 8.65 3.51
N ALA A 41 4.75 8.20 3.64
CA ALA A 41 4.05 7.47 2.58
C ALA A 41 3.85 8.35 1.32
N ILE A 42 3.43 9.61 1.48
CA ILE A 42 3.30 10.57 0.40
C ILE A 42 4.64 10.77 -0.31
N ASN A 43 5.71 10.93 0.45
CA ASN A 43 7.05 11.12 -0.12
C ASN A 43 7.53 9.89 -0.87
N ALA A 44 7.36 8.68 -0.30
CA ALA A 44 7.74 7.43 -0.93
C ALA A 44 7.03 7.23 -2.29
N ILE A 45 5.76 7.66 -2.41
CA ILE A 45 5.02 7.65 -3.67
C ILE A 45 5.59 8.69 -4.66
N LYS A 46 5.85 9.92 -4.19
CA LYS A 46 6.33 11.02 -5.04
C LYS A 46 7.69 10.75 -5.65
N ILE A 47 8.65 10.27 -4.86
CA ILE A 47 10.02 10.02 -5.32
C ILE A 47 10.22 8.61 -5.86
N MET A 48 9.12 7.86 -6.01
CA MET A 48 9.11 6.53 -6.61
C MET A 48 9.92 5.46 -5.83
N GLU A 49 10.03 5.56 -4.53
CA GLU A 49 10.53 4.47 -3.67
C GLU A 49 9.62 3.24 -3.76
N VAL A 50 8.33 3.48 -4.05
CA VAL A 50 7.36 2.46 -4.44
C VAL A 50 6.90 2.69 -5.87
N ARG A 51 6.84 1.62 -6.68
CA ARG A 51 6.45 1.65 -8.09
C ARG A 51 5.50 0.50 -8.40
N GLY A 52 4.73 0.66 -9.49
CA GLY A 52 3.66 -0.28 -9.86
C GLY A 52 2.32 0.17 -9.28
N ALA A 53 1.29 0.16 -10.12
CA ALA A 53 -0.03 0.68 -9.79
C ALA A 53 -0.61 0.07 -8.50
N PRO A 54 -0.57 -1.27 -8.29
CA PRO A 54 -1.10 -1.87 -7.06
C PRO A 54 -0.31 -1.46 -5.81
N LEU A 55 1.03 -1.46 -5.89
CA LEU A 55 1.86 -1.10 -4.74
C LEU A 55 1.68 0.37 -4.32
N ILE A 56 1.48 1.27 -5.29
CA ILE A 56 1.17 2.68 -5.01
C ILE A 56 -0.17 2.78 -4.28
N GLY A 57 -1.18 2.02 -4.71
CA GLY A 57 -2.47 1.93 -4.02
C GLY A 57 -2.34 1.38 -2.60
N ALA A 58 -1.62 0.28 -2.42
CA ALA A 58 -1.35 -0.31 -1.12
C ALA A 58 -0.60 0.67 -0.19
N THR A 59 0.38 1.40 -0.73
CA THR A 59 1.12 2.42 0.04
C THR A 59 0.21 3.57 0.48
N ALA A 60 -0.72 3.98 -0.36
CA ALA A 60 -1.72 5.00 -0.01
C ALA A 60 -2.69 4.51 1.07
N ALA A 61 -3.15 3.25 0.99
CA ALA A 61 -3.99 2.64 2.02
C ALA A 61 -3.28 2.59 3.38
N TYR A 62 -2.05 2.11 3.43
CA TYR A 62 -1.24 2.17 4.65
C TYR A 62 -0.89 3.59 5.08
N GLY A 63 -0.79 4.55 4.16
CA GLY A 63 -0.63 5.98 4.48
C GLY A 63 -1.80 6.51 5.31
N LEU A 64 -3.05 6.09 5.01
CA LEU A 64 -4.22 6.42 5.82
C LEU A 64 -4.20 5.71 7.19
N VAL A 65 -3.67 4.50 7.28
CA VAL A 65 -3.44 3.84 8.59
C VAL A 65 -2.47 4.66 9.44
N LEU A 66 -1.38 5.14 8.86
CA LEU A 66 -0.43 6.01 9.55
C LEU A 66 -1.07 7.33 9.96
N ALA A 67 -1.92 7.93 9.11
CA ALA A 67 -2.66 9.14 9.45
C ALA A 67 -3.55 8.95 10.70
N ILE A 68 -4.24 7.81 10.82
CA ILE A 68 -5.06 7.48 12.00
C ILE A 68 -4.19 7.32 13.26
N ILE A 69 -2.99 6.72 13.12
CA ILE A 69 -2.04 6.60 14.23
C ILE A 69 -1.53 7.98 14.68
N GLU A 70 -1.27 8.89 13.73
CA GLU A 70 -0.81 10.25 14.04
C GLU A 70 -1.91 11.10 14.68
N ASN A 71 -3.10 11.09 14.10
CA ASN A 71 -4.24 11.86 14.59
C ASN A 71 -5.56 11.23 14.09
N ASN A 72 -6.37 10.75 15.02
CA ASN A 72 -7.67 10.12 14.73
C ASN A 72 -8.80 11.13 14.44
N ASP A 73 -8.48 12.38 14.09
CA ASP A 73 -9.48 13.38 13.71
C ASP A 73 -9.91 13.21 12.24
N GLN A 74 -11.23 13.24 12.00
CA GLN A 74 -11.81 13.07 10.66
C GLN A 74 -11.36 14.14 9.67
N SER A 75 -11.12 15.37 10.13
CA SER A 75 -10.63 16.45 9.28
C SER A 75 -9.19 16.21 8.84
N PHE A 76 -8.35 15.71 9.77
CA PHE A 76 -6.97 15.32 9.47
C PHE A 76 -6.92 14.15 8.50
N LEU A 77 -7.76 13.13 8.70
CA LEU A 77 -7.83 11.98 7.81
C LEU A 77 -8.24 12.37 6.40
N LYS A 78 -9.25 13.23 6.25
CA LYS A 78 -9.69 13.75 4.95
C LYS A 78 -8.59 14.54 4.25
N LYS A 79 -7.92 15.44 4.97
CA LYS A 79 -6.78 16.21 4.44
C LYS A 79 -5.65 15.28 3.98
N SER A 80 -5.34 14.25 4.77
CA SER A 80 -4.33 13.26 4.42
C SER A 80 -4.69 12.46 3.17
N ALA A 81 -5.98 12.12 3.00
CA ALA A 81 -6.49 11.48 1.78
C ALA A 81 -6.30 12.36 0.54
N ASP A 82 -6.64 13.65 0.64
CA ASP A 82 -6.47 14.61 -0.45
C ASP A 82 -4.97 14.80 -0.81
N GLU A 83 -4.09 14.86 0.18
CA GLU A 83 -2.64 14.98 -0.02
C GLU A 83 -2.06 13.70 -0.67
N LEU A 84 -2.54 12.51 -0.29
CA LEU A 84 -2.17 11.24 -0.91
C LEU A 84 -2.58 11.22 -2.39
N ILE A 85 -3.83 11.55 -2.72
CA ILE A 85 -4.33 11.61 -4.10
C ILE A 85 -3.51 12.61 -4.92
N SER A 86 -3.21 13.78 -4.34
CA SER A 86 -2.44 14.84 -5.00
C SER A 86 -0.97 14.46 -5.23
N SER A 87 -0.46 13.44 -4.55
CA SER A 87 0.93 12.98 -4.70
C SER A 87 1.22 12.43 -6.11
N ARG A 88 0.22 11.76 -6.73
CA ARG A 88 0.24 11.30 -8.13
C ARG A 88 -1.16 11.32 -8.73
N PRO A 89 -1.62 12.46 -9.25
CA PRO A 89 -3.02 12.66 -9.67
C PRO A 89 -3.49 11.70 -10.79
N THR A 90 -2.56 11.17 -11.58
CA THR A 90 -2.86 10.23 -12.67
C THR A 90 -2.87 8.77 -12.26
N ALA A 91 -2.52 8.46 -11.01
CA ALA A 91 -2.46 7.09 -10.52
C ALA A 91 -3.86 6.60 -10.10
N ILE A 92 -4.57 5.94 -11.01
CA ILE A 92 -5.95 5.46 -10.78
C ILE A 92 -6.04 4.54 -9.56
N ASN A 93 -5.10 3.60 -9.40
CA ASN A 93 -5.11 2.68 -8.27
C ASN A 93 -4.87 3.37 -6.93
N LEU A 94 -4.12 4.47 -6.91
CA LEU A 94 -3.95 5.29 -5.71
C LEU A 94 -5.29 5.89 -5.27
N LYS A 95 -5.97 6.56 -6.21
CA LYS A 95 -7.28 7.15 -5.94
C LYS A 95 -8.29 6.08 -5.51
N TRP A 96 -8.35 4.96 -6.23
CA TRP A 96 -9.22 3.84 -5.89
C TRP A 96 -8.99 3.31 -4.46
N ALA A 97 -7.71 3.11 -4.06
CA ALA A 97 -7.39 2.63 -2.73
C ALA A 97 -7.78 3.63 -1.63
N VAL A 98 -7.51 4.93 -1.86
CA VAL A 98 -7.92 5.99 -0.94
C VAL A 98 -9.44 6.07 -0.82
N ASP A 99 -10.17 6.07 -1.94
CA ASP A 99 -11.63 6.10 -1.96
C ASP A 99 -12.22 4.87 -1.22
N ARG A 100 -11.68 3.68 -1.44
CA ARG A 100 -12.08 2.44 -0.77
C ARG A 100 -11.88 2.54 0.74
N MET A 101 -10.71 2.99 1.18
CA MET A 101 -10.40 3.22 2.59
C MET A 101 -11.34 4.25 3.21
N MET A 102 -11.52 5.41 2.58
CA MET A 102 -12.38 6.48 3.11
C MET A 102 -13.84 6.05 3.21
N ASN A 103 -14.35 5.29 2.24
CA ASN A 103 -15.70 4.72 2.31
C ASN A 103 -15.85 3.76 3.49
N LYS A 104 -14.85 2.91 3.73
CA LYS A 104 -14.85 1.96 4.86
C LYS A 104 -14.80 2.66 6.21
N LEU A 105 -14.09 3.78 6.29
CA LEU A 105 -13.86 4.53 7.52
C LEU A 105 -14.90 5.63 7.77
N SER A 106 -15.78 5.89 6.79
CA SER A 106 -16.81 6.93 6.90
C SER A 106 -17.77 6.67 8.05
N GLY A 107 -17.95 7.69 8.90
CA GLY A 107 -18.86 7.62 10.04
C GLY A 107 -18.39 6.79 11.22
N LEU A 108 -17.18 6.23 11.16
CA LEU A 108 -16.59 5.49 12.28
C LEU A 108 -15.88 6.46 13.22
N ASN A 109 -16.44 6.64 14.41
CA ASN A 109 -15.80 7.33 15.53
C ASN A 109 -15.62 6.32 16.68
N SER A 110 -14.87 5.25 16.44
CA SER A 110 -14.70 4.20 17.42
C SER A 110 -13.23 3.91 17.69
N ASP A 111 -12.93 3.40 18.87
CA ASP A 111 -11.59 2.90 19.25
C ASP A 111 -11.08 1.81 18.28
N LYS A 112 -11.97 1.27 17.44
CA LYS A 112 -11.67 0.22 16.45
C LYS A 112 -11.29 0.75 15.07
N ILE A 113 -11.28 2.08 14.84
CA ILE A 113 -11.02 2.64 13.51
C ILE A 113 -9.66 2.20 12.97
N LEU A 114 -8.65 2.14 13.83
CA LEU A 114 -7.30 1.69 13.45
C LEU A 114 -7.30 0.21 13.03
N GLU A 115 -7.98 -0.64 13.76
CA GLU A 115 -8.10 -2.07 13.44
C GLU A 115 -8.79 -2.28 12.10
N ILE A 116 -9.90 -1.57 11.87
CA ILE A 116 -10.66 -1.62 10.62
C ILE A 116 -9.81 -1.12 9.45
N ALA A 117 -9.12 0.01 9.62
CA ALA A 117 -8.24 0.57 8.60
C ALA A 117 -7.09 -0.38 8.26
N LEU A 118 -6.46 -0.98 9.27
CA LEU A 118 -5.35 -1.91 9.07
C LEU A 118 -5.80 -3.19 8.37
N ASN A 119 -6.96 -3.71 8.72
CA ASN A 119 -7.51 -4.90 8.06
C ASN A 119 -7.84 -4.61 6.59
N GLU A 120 -8.46 -3.46 6.29
CA GLU A 120 -8.76 -3.07 4.92
C GLU A 120 -7.49 -2.86 4.08
N ALA A 121 -6.45 -2.22 4.63
CA ALA A 121 -5.17 -2.06 3.94
C ALA A 121 -4.49 -3.42 3.66
N LYS A 122 -4.60 -4.38 4.58
CA LYS A 122 -4.12 -5.76 4.36
C LYS A 122 -4.92 -6.46 3.27
N GLU A 123 -6.25 -6.33 3.26
CA GLU A 123 -7.12 -6.90 2.22
C GLU A 123 -6.73 -6.39 0.84
N ILE A 124 -6.50 -5.08 0.68
CA ILE A 124 -6.03 -4.50 -0.59
C ILE A 124 -4.75 -5.19 -1.08
N CYS A 125 -3.78 -5.44 -0.17
CA CYS A 125 -2.53 -6.11 -0.51
C CYS A 125 -2.73 -7.60 -0.86
N ASP A 126 -3.59 -8.30 -0.13
CA ASP A 126 -3.83 -9.74 -0.31
C ASP A 126 -4.64 -10.01 -1.58
N GLU A 127 -5.59 -9.14 -1.93
CA GLU A 127 -6.32 -9.19 -3.20
C GLU A 127 -5.37 -9.05 -4.39
N ASP A 128 -4.41 -8.12 -4.35
CA ASP A 128 -3.43 -7.95 -5.43
C ASP A 128 -2.58 -9.20 -5.64
N ILE A 129 -2.10 -9.82 -4.55
CA ILE A 129 -1.36 -11.09 -4.62
C ILE A 129 -2.21 -12.17 -5.28
N LYS A 130 -3.47 -12.30 -4.89
CA LYS A 130 -4.40 -13.28 -5.44
C LYS A 130 -4.69 -13.04 -6.92
N PHE A 131 -4.81 -11.77 -7.33
CA PHE A 131 -4.95 -11.42 -8.75
C PHE A 131 -3.71 -11.83 -9.55
N CYS A 132 -2.51 -11.54 -9.05
CA CYS A 132 -1.27 -11.93 -9.70
C CYS A 132 -1.14 -13.46 -9.83
N GLU A 133 -1.49 -14.21 -8.79
CA GLU A 133 -1.51 -15.68 -8.81
C GLU A 133 -2.50 -16.21 -9.85
N ASN A 134 -3.72 -15.68 -9.89
CA ASN A 134 -4.74 -16.08 -10.86
C ASN A 134 -4.33 -15.77 -12.31
N ILE A 135 -3.71 -14.63 -12.55
CA ILE A 135 -3.15 -14.26 -13.86
C ILE A 135 -2.07 -15.27 -14.25
N GLY A 136 -1.17 -15.63 -13.33
CA GLY A 136 -0.13 -16.62 -13.56
C GLY A 136 -0.70 -18.00 -13.90
N LEU A 137 -1.69 -18.47 -13.13
CA LEU A 137 -2.36 -19.75 -13.38
C LEU A 137 -3.11 -19.79 -14.74
N SER A 138 -3.73 -18.68 -15.12
CA SER A 138 -4.40 -18.56 -16.41
C SER A 138 -3.41 -18.55 -17.58
N GLY A 139 -2.30 -17.80 -17.41
CA GLY A 139 -1.25 -17.70 -18.41
C GLY A 139 -0.46 -18.99 -18.60
N LEU A 140 -0.28 -19.77 -17.54
CA LEU A 140 0.44 -21.04 -17.59
C LEU A 140 -0.18 -22.02 -18.61
N LYS A 141 -1.52 -22.09 -18.66
CA LYS A 141 -2.23 -22.95 -19.63
C LYS A 141 -1.91 -22.55 -21.08
N LEU A 142 -1.80 -21.27 -21.35
CA LEU A 142 -1.45 -20.76 -22.69
C LEU A 142 0.02 -21.02 -23.02
N SER A 143 0.92 -20.87 -22.05
CA SER A 143 2.36 -21.12 -22.25
C SER A 143 2.64 -22.59 -22.59
N LEU A 144 1.94 -23.54 -21.98
CA LEU A 144 2.13 -24.97 -22.24
C LEU A 144 1.62 -25.42 -23.62
N ILE A 145 0.81 -24.62 -24.32
CA ILE A 145 0.33 -24.93 -25.68
C ILE A 145 1.44 -24.73 -26.74
N HIS A 146 2.45 -23.92 -26.42
CA HIS A 146 3.52 -23.54 -27.34
C HIS A 146 4.86 -24.29 -27.10
N ILE A 147 4.86 -25.22 -26.15
CA ILE A 147 5.98 -26.13 -25.90
C ILE A 147 5.69 -27.49 -26.52
#